data_315ada0326d73172023c71cfbfa5d41d
#
_entry.id   315ada0326d73172023c71cfbfa5d41d
#
_cell.length_a   1.000
_cell.length_b   1.000
_cell.length_c   1.000
_cell.angle_alpha   90.00
_cell.angle_beta   90.00
_cell.angle_gamma   90.00
#
_symmetry.space_group_name_H-M   'P 1'
#
loop_
_entity.id
_entity.type
_entity.pdbx_description
1 polymer ?
#
loop_
_entity_poly.entity_id
_entity_poly.type
_entity_poly.pdbx_seq_one_letter_code
_entity_poly.pdbx_strand_id
1 'polypeptide(L)'
;MIYVDEQIKNTYRVPQPEGRGAYIRLDQNENPDGVPQWLFDSVMEKVTPAFLAIYPEETIPTEKYAHLLGLEKENVTLTAGSSVGMGYVIKTFGEPGKNIITVTPSFAMYEVYAEMIGMKVVNMQYESDFSYKVENTLAAINEDTSIVVLVNPNMPVGNVYAKEDIKAIVEKAKEFNALVIIDEAYYYFYDQTSVDLVKEYDNVVVLRTFSKMLSIPSMRVGAIISNAQNIRYMDNYKPHYTVNSIGLLFVEAIVDNHDKLMAELNASYLEGKEYILKALADNGYETLPSEGCYVCIKPKYKTSREITDLLQENGILILCGKQGLTGWLRLTIAHKQYMEKFMETLLKIDKE
;
A
#
# COMPACT_ATOMS: atom_id res chain seq x y z
N MET A 1 -1.46 -37.19 14.08
CA MET A 1 -1.58 -36.11 13.07
C MET A 1 -0.90 -34.87 13.65
N ILE A 2 -0.08 -34.15 12.87
CA ILE A 2 0.58 -32.93 13.37
C ILE A 2 -0.49 -31.85 13.55
N TYR A 3 -0.43 -31.10 14.66
CA TYR A 3 -1.31 -29.96 14.88
C TYR A 3 -1.04 -28.86 13.87
N VAL A 4 -2.09 -28.32 13.28
CA VAL A 4 -2.08 -27.10 12.44
C VAL A 4 -3.28 -26.27 12.89
N ASP A 5 -3.07 -24.98 13.11
CA ASP A 5 -4.15 -24.05 13.45
C ASP A 5 -5.23 -24.04 12.35
N GLU A 6 -6.51 -24.08 12.74
CA GLU A 6 -7.62 -24.20 11.78
C GLU A 6 -7.74 -22.99 10.88
N GLN A 7 -7.41 -21.78 11.36
CA GLN A 7 -7.40 -20.57 10.55
C GLN A 7 -6.31 -20.67 9.46
N ILE A 8 -5.12 -21.18 9.81
CA ILE A 8 -4.04 -21.37 8.84
C ILE A 8 -4.40 -22.44 7.81
N LYS A 9 -5.01 -23.53 8.24
CA LYS A 9 -5.47 -24.61 7.37
C LYS A 9 -6.44 -24.15 6.29
N ASN A 10 -7.34 -23.24 6.65
CA ASN A 10 -8.43 -22.76 5.79
C ASN A 10 -8.06 -21.51 4.98
N THR A 11 -6.91 -20.89 5.27
CA THR A 11 -6.47 -19.70 4.54
C THR A 11 -5.97 -20.07 3.15
N TYR A 12 -6.65 -19.55 2.11
CA TYR A 12 -6.19 -19.69 0.72
C TYR A 12 -5.36 -18.48 0.30
N ARG A 13 -4.19 -18.73 -0.25
CA ARG A 13 -3.31 -17.69 -0.81
C ARG A 13 -3.23 -17.85 -2.33
N VAL A 14 -3.58 -16.79 -3.05
CA VAL A 14 -3.44 -16.76 -4.52
C VAL A 14 -1.96 -16.85 -4.89
N PRO A 15 -1.55 -17.80 -5.74
CA PRO A 15 -0.18 -17.84 -6.24
C PRO A 15 0.19 -16.52 -6.94
N GLN A 16 1.41 -16.07 -6.72
CA GLN A 16 1.91 -14.86 -7.38
C GLN A 16 2.38 -15.22 -8.80
N PRO A 17 2.08 -14.38 -9.81
CA PRO A 17 2.53 -14.61 -11.18
C PRO A 17 4.06 -14.45 -11.27
N GLU A 18 4.68 -15.32 -12.07
CA GLU A 18 6.11 -15.26 -12.41
C GLU A 18 6.31 -14.73 -13.83
N GLY A 19 7.56 -14.44 -14.21
CA GLY A 19 7.91 -14.00 -15.56
C GLY A 19 7.41 -12.59 -15.93
N ARG A 20 6.93 -11.80 -14.96
CA ARG A 20 6.36 -10.46 -15.19
C ARG A 20 7.35 -9.46 -15.81
N GLY A 21 8.66 -9.72 -15.69
CA GLY A 21 9.71 -8.86 -16.29
C GLY A 21 9.68 -8.77 -17.82
N ALA A 22 8.98 -9.70 -18.50
CA ALA A 22 8.81 -9.68 -19.96
C ALA A 22 7.66 -8.76 -20.42
N TYR A 23 6.93 -8.13 -19.51
CA TYR A 23 5.74 -7.35 -19.77
C TYR A 23 5.88 -5.91 -19.30
N ILE A 24 5.08 -5.00 -19.87
CA ILE A 24 4.78 -3.70 -19.25
C ILE A 24 3.89 -3.97 -18.04
N ARG A 25 4.42 -3.74 -16.84
CA ARG A 25 3.80 -4.12 -15.56
C ARG A 25 2.92 -2.99 -15.01
N LEU A 26 1.62 -3.05 -15.27
CA LEU A 26 0.62 -2.08 -14.83
C LEU A 26 -0.44 -2.73 -13.91
N ASP A 27 -0.07 -3.84 -13.24
CA ASP A 27 -0.98 -4.69 -12.46
C ASP A 27 -0.79 -4.57 -10.93
N GLN A 28 0.42 -4.31 -10.42
CA GLN A 28 0.71 -4.35 -8.98
C GLN A 28 1.05 -2.97 -8.37
N ASN A 29 0.69 -1.88 -9.04
CA ASN A 29 0.97 -0.52 -8.58
C ASN A 29 2.47 -0.29 -8.35
N GLU A 30 3.30 -0.85 -9.24
CA GLU A 30 4.74 -0.67 -9.30
C GLU A 30 5.08 0.45 -10.30
N ASN A 31 6.22 1.11 -10.10
CA ASN A 31 6.82 1.94 -11.14
C ASN A 31 7.60 1.03 -12.12
N PRO A 32 7.19 0.89 -13.40
CA PRO A 32 7.89 0.04 -14.36
C PRO A 32 9.34 0.46 -14.64
N ASP A 33 9.65 1.74 -14.51
CA ASP A 33 11.02 2.27 -14.75
C ASP A 33 11.94 2.00 -13.54
N GLY A 34 11.39 1.77 -12.35
CA GLY A 34 12.17 1.63 -11.12
C GLY A 34 12.70 2.97 -10.60
N VAL A 35 13.80 2.91 -9.84
CA VAL A 35 14.48 4.11 -9.35
C VAL A 35 15.36 4.72 -10.46
N PRO A 36 15.61 6.06 -10.43
CA PRO A 36 16.55 6.69 -11.36
C PRO A 36 17.94 6.06 -11.27
N GLN A 37 18.62 5.95 -12.44
CA GLN A 37 19.94 5.30 -12.56
C GLN A 37 20.97 5.89 -11.59
N TRP A 38 20.98 7.24 -11.42
CA TRP A 38 21.92 7.90 -10.52
C TRP A 38 21.77 7.44 -9.05
N LEU A 39 20.53 7.16 -8.62
CA LEU A 39 20.28 6.65 -7.27
C LEU A 39 20.72 5.19 -7.15
N PHE A 40 20.39 4.37 -8.14
CA PHE A 40 20.82 2.97 -8.19
C PHE A 40 22.35 2.87 -8.14
N ASP A 41 23.07 3.60 -8.97
CA ASP A 41 24.55 3.57 -9.02
C ASP A 41 25.14 3.98 -7.67
N SER A 42 24.63 5.04 -7.05
CA SER A 42 25.12 5.54 -5.74
C SER A 42 24.99 4.52 -4.61
N VAL A 43 24.00 3.64 -4.69
CA VAL A 43 23.80 2.54 -3.74
C VAL A 43 24.72 1.37 -4.10
N MET A 44 24.74 0.97 -5.36
CA MET A 44 25.46 -0.23 -5.80
C MET A 44 26.98 -0.10 -5.69
N GLU A 45 27.53 1.10 -5.78
CA GLU A 45 28.97 1.40 -5.50
C GLU A 45 29.38 0.99 -4.07
N LYS A 46 28.44 0.99 -3.11
CA LYS A 46 28.69 0.59 -1.71
C LYS A 46 28.57 -0.91 -1.48
N VAL A 47 28.00 -1.67 -2.43
CA VAL A 47 27.75 -3.10 -2.30
C VAL A 47 29.01 -3.88 -2.69
N THR A 48 29.73 -4.37 -1.69
CA THR A 48 30.95 -5.18 -1.85
C THR A 48 30.74 -6.56 -1.25
N PRO A 49 31.60 -7.58 -1.57
CA PRO A 49 31.56 -8.87 -0.88
C PRO A 49 31.68 -8.75 0.65
N ALA A 50 32.50 -7.82 1.14
CA ALA A 50 32.65 -7.57 2.58
C ALA A 50 31.38 -6.99 3.20
N PHE A 51 30.71 -6.04 2.51
CA PHE A 51 29.44 -5.49 2.93
C PHE A 51 28.36 -6.59 3.07
N LEU A 52 28.30 -7.52 2.13
CA LEU A 52 27.32 -8.62 2.17
C LEU A 52 27.59 -9.65 3.28
N ALA A 53 28.76 -9.64 3.90
CA ALA A 53 29.15 -10.55 4.97
C ALA A 53 28.81 -10.02 6.39
N ILE A 54 28.18 -8.84 6.48
CA ILE A 54 27.81 -8.18 7.75
C ILE A 54 26.28 -8.21 7.90
N TYR A 55 25.79 -8.48 9.11
CA TYR A 55 24.38 -8.35 9.41
C TYR A 55 23.88 -6.91 9.20
N PRO A 56 22.60 -6.73 8.79
CA PRO A 56 22.02 -5.40 8.58
C PRO A 56 22.10 -4.51 9.83
N GLU A 57 22.43 -3.23 9.64
CA GLU A 57 22.45 -2.21 10.68
C GLU A 57 21.32 -1.21 10.42
N GLU A 58 20.22 -1.32 11.17
CA GLU A 58 18.98 -0.55 10.93
C GLU A 58 19.00 0.85 11.59
N THR A 59 19.93 1.15 12.50
CA THR A 59 19.88 2.35 13.35
C THR A 59 19.92 3.64 12.53
N ILE A 60 20.94 3.81 11.69
CA ILE A 60 21.13 5.05 10.90
C ILE A 60 20.01 5.26 9.88
N PRO A 61 19.63 4.28 9.04
CA PRO A 61 18.53 4.48 8.08
C PRO A 61 17.19 4.75 8.79
N THR A 62 16.92 4.14 9.95
CA THR A 62 15.71 4.41 10.73
C THR A 62 15.69 5.83 11.28
N GLU A 63 16.81 6.29 11.87
CA GLU A 63 16.95 7.64 12.40
C GLU A 63 16.79 8.70 11.31
N LYS A 64 17.45 8.54 10.17
CA LYS A 64 17.29 9.43 9.01
C LYS A 64 15.84 9.50 8.52
N TYR A 65 15.19 8.34 8.41
CA TYR A 65 13.80 8.31 7.96
C TYR A 65 12.86 8.92 9.00
N ALA A 66 13.05 8.69 10.28
CA ALA A 66 12.30 9.35 11.34
C ALA A 66 12.44 10.89 11.27
N HIS A 67 13.68 11.39 11.12
CA HIS A 67 13.93 12.83 10.99
C HIS A 67 13.26 13.43 9.74
N LEU A 68 13.25 12.71 8.60
CA LEU A 68 12.51 13.14 7.40
C LEU A 68 11.01 13.33 7.69
N LEU A 69 10.45 12.50 8.60
CA LEU A 69 9.05 12.60 9.04
C LEU A 69 8.83 13.63 10.16
N GLY A 70 9.88 14.31 10.65
CA GLY A 70 9.82 15.22 11.79
C GLY A 70 9.57 14.50 13.11
N LEU A 71 10.05 13.25 13.23
CA LEU A 71 9.90 12.36 14.38
C LEU A 71 11.27 11.96 14.96
N GLU A 72 11.25 11.37 16.16
CA GLU A 72 12.41 10.71 16.75
C GLU A 72 12.52 9.27 16.28
N LYS A 73 13.72 8.68 16.37
CA LYS A 73 13.97 7.29 15.96
C LYS A 73 13.04 6.30 16.65
N GLU A 74 12.72 6.51 17.90
CA GLU A 74 11.85 5.68 18.74
C GLU A 74 10.39 5.62 18.23
N ASN A 75 10.02 6.51 17.33
CA ASN A 75 8.70 6.53 16.69
C ASN A 75 8.61 5.67 15.43
N VAL A 76 9.71 5.08 14.97
CA VAL A 76 9.77 4.36 13.68
C VAL A 76 10.47 3.02 13.85
N THR A 77 9.91 1.97 13.25
CA THR A 77 10.63 0.71 13.01
C THR A 77 10.50 0.31 11.55
N LEU A 78 11.63 -0.06 10.93
CA LEU A 78 11.65 -0.57 9.55
C LEU A 78 11.26 -2.05 9.52
N THR A 79 10.61 -2.47 8.45
CA THR A 79 10.09 -3.83 8.28
C THR A 79 10.38 -4.37 6.87
N ALA A 80 10.30 -5.69 6.70
CA ALA A 80 10.43 -6.34 5.39
C ALA A 80 9.21 -6.11 4.48
N GLY A 81 8.92 -4.83 4.23
CA GLY A 81 7.74 -4.30 3.55
C GLY A 81 6.58 -4.03 4.51
N SER A 82 5.70 -3.07 4.17
CA SER A 82 4.55 -2.70 4.99
C SER A 82 3.60 -3.87 5.28
N SER A 83 3.48 -4.84 4.36
CA SER A 83 2.65 -6.03 4.57
C SER A 83 3.14 -6.94 5.71
N VAL A 84 4.45 -7.02 5.94
CA VAL A 84 5.00 -7.71 7.12
C VAL A 84 4.78 -6.87 8.37
N GLY A 85 4.99 -5.55 8.28
CA GLY A 85 4.68 -4.60 9.34
C GLY A 85 3.22 -4.67 9.79
N MET A 86 2.28 -4.75 8.87
CA MET A 86 0.86 -4.98 9.13
C MET A 86 0.63 -6.21 10.00
N GLY A 87 1.29 -7.33 9.65
CA GLY A 87 1.22 -8.57 10.46
C GLY A 87 1.75 -8.36 11.87
N TYR A 88 2.81 -7.58 12.05
CA TYR A 88 3.34 -7.26 13.38
C TYR A 88 2.35 -6.42 14.20
N VAL A 89 1.74 -5.40 13.60
CA VAL A 89 0.73 -4.57 14.27
C VAL A 89 -0.46 -5.41 14.71
N ILE A 90 -1.04 -6.20 13.80
CA ILE A 90 -2.21 -7.03 14.09
C ILE A 90 -1.88 -8.07 15.16
N LYS A 91 -0.69 -8.70 15.12
CA LYS A 91 -0.29 -9.68 16.12
C LYS A 91 -0.03 -9.07 17.49
N THR A 92 0.46 -7.83 17.54
CA THR A 92 0.78 -7.15 18.79
C THR A 92 -0.47 -6.61 19.51
N PHE A 93 -1.42 -6.05 18.73
CA PHE A 93 -2.55 -5.31 19.28
C PHE A 93 -3.91 -5.98 19.03
N GLY A 94 -3.98 -6.95 18.12
CA GLY A 94 -5.22 -7.66 17.82
C GLY A 94 -5.56 -8.65 18.93
N GLU A 95 -6.78 -8.57 19.45
CA GLU A 95 -7.29 -9.45 20.48
C GLU A 95 -8.15 -10.56 19.85
N PRO A 96 -7.80 -11.86 20.02
CA PRO A 96 -8.61 -12.96 19.51
C PRO A 96 -10.06 -12.89 20.00
N GLY A 97 -11.01 -13.09 19.08
CA GLY A 97 -12.44 -13.02 19.37
C GLY A 97 -13.06 -11.63 19.26
N LYS A 98 -12.26 -10.55 19.31
CA LYS A 98 -12.71 -9.18 19.07
C LYS A 98 -12.70 -8.81 17.56
N ASN A 99 -13.21 -7.64 17.26
CA ASN A 99 -13.42 -7.17 15.90
C ASN A 99 -12.21 -6.37 15.37
N ILE A 100 -11.88 -6.60 14.09
CA ILE A 100 -11.19 -5.66 13.25
C ILE A 100 -12.19 -5.04 12.28
N ILE A 101 -12.29 -3.71 12.25
CA ILE A 101 -13.17 -2.97 11.34
C ILE A 101 -12.36 -2.49 10.15
N THR A 102 -12.82 -2.77 8.93
CA THR A 102 -12.23 -2.28 7.67
C THR A 102 -13.32 -1.99 6.67
N VAL A 103 -12.99 -1.42 5.52
CA VAL A 103 -13.91 -1.23 4.40
C VAL A 103 -13.70 -2.32 3.35
N THR A 104 -14.73 -2.62 2.58
CA THR A 104 -14.62 -3.55 1.43
C THR A 104 -15.25 -2.95 0.17
N PRO A 105 -14.55 -2.99 -0.99
CA PRO A 105 -13.23 -3.58 -1.21
C PRO A 105 -12.07 -2.73 -0.66
N SER A 106 -11.07 -3.41 -0.07
CA SER A 106 -9.83 -2.83 0.40
C SER A 106 -8.67 -3.82 0.26
N PHE A 107 -7.52 -3.54 0.87
CA PHE A 107 -6.36 -4.44 0.82
C PHE A 107 -6.61 -5.68 1.69
N ALA A 108 -6.86 -6.82 1.04
CA ALA A 108 -7.32 -8.06 1.67
C ALA A 108 -6.40 -8.65 2.76
N MET A 109 -5.13 -8.21 2.85
CA MET A 109 -4.20 -8.76 3.84
C MET A 109 -4.57 -8.42 5.28
N TYR A 110 -5.35 -7.34 5.51
CA TYR A 110 -5.88 -7.02 6.83
C TYR A 110 -6.82 -8.11 7.34
N GLU A 111 -7.75 -8.55 6.46
CA GLU A 111 -8.67 -9.65 6.77
C GLU A 111 -7.89 -10.95 7.03
N VAL A 112 -6.94 -11.29 6.13
CA VAL A 112 -6.14 -12.51 6.24
C VAL A 112 -5.36 -12.57 7.57
N TYR A 113 -4.67 -11.49 7.95
CA TYR A 113 -3.91 -11.48 9.21
C TYR A 113 -4.80 -11.50 10.44
N ALA A 114 -5.94 -10.81 10.40
CA ALA A 114 -6.90 -10.81 11.49
C ALA A 114 -7.50 -12.21 11.73
N GLU A 115 -7.93 -12.87 10.65
CA GLU A 115 -8.44 -14.24 10.69
C GLU A 115 -7.39 -15.22 11.23
N MET A 116 -6.12 -15.10 10.84
CA MET A 116 -5.02 -15.93 11.30
C MET A 116 -4.81 -15.89 12.82
N ILE A 117 -5.22 -14.83 13.50
CA ILE A 117 -5.15 -14.72 14.97
C ILE A 117 -6.51 -14.87 15.66
N GLY A 118 -7.55 -15.23 14.92
CA GLY A 118 -8.88 -15.48 15.46
C GLY A 118 -9.70 -14.22 15.75
N MET A 119 -9.40 -13.09 15.12
CA MET A 119 -10.26 -11.91 15.15
C MET A 119 -11.46 -12.08 14.21
N LYS A 120 -12.53 -11.32 14.48
CA LYS A 120 -13.69 -11.22 13.58
C LYS A 120 -13.56 -10.01 12.68
N VAL A 121 -13.74 -10.21 11.37
CA VAL A 121 -13.69 -9.12 10.40
C VAL A 121 -15.07 -8.48 10.27
N VAL A 122 -15.13 -7.16 10.45
CA VAL A 122 -16.33 -6.34 10.26
C VAL A 122 -16.08 -5.41 9.07
N ASN A 123 -16.68 -5.78 7.92
CA ASN A 123 -16.49 -5.08 6.66
C ASN A 123 -17.56 -4.01 6.44
N MET A 124 -17.17 -2.73 6.46
CA MET A 124 -18.01 -1.61 6.05
C MET A 124 -18.10 -1.58 4.52
N GLN A 125 -19.29 -1.36 4.00
CA GLN A 125 -19.53 -1.36 2.55
C GLN A 125 -19.46 0.06 1.99
N TYR A 126 -18.93 0.19 0.78
CA TYR A 126 -19.12 1.39 -0.03
C TYR A 126 -20.57 1.50 -0.50
N GLU A 127 -21.01 2.71 -0.77
CA GLU A 127 -22.25 2.97 -1.51
C GLU A 127 -22.10 2.49 -2.97
N SER A 128 -23.21 2.46 -3.71
CA SER A 128 -23.20 1.98 -5.11
C SER A 128 -22.37 2.86 -6.06
N ASP A 129 -22.11 4.11 -5.68
CA ASP A 129 -21.28 5.06 -6.41
C ASP A 129 -19.82 5.07 -5.93
N PHE A 130 -19.44 4.12 -5.09
CA PHE A 130 -18.14 4.02 -4.42
C PHE A 130 -17.83 5.17 -3.45
N SER A 131 -18.80 5.98 -3.06
CA SER A 131 -18.64 6.88 -1.92
C SER A 131 -18.63 6.10 -0.60
N TYR A 132 -18.05 6.68 0.43
CA TYR A 132 -17.99 6.07 1.76
C TYR A 132 -18.49 7.02 2.84
N LYS A 133 -19.37 6.51 3.71
CA LYS A 133 -19.91 7.25 4.86
C LYS A 133 -19.12 6.90 6.12
N VAL A 134 -18.37 7.84 6.63
CA VAL A 134 -17.54 7.70 7.84
C VAL A 134 -18.38 7.35 9.06
N GLU A 135 -19.63 7.82 9.11
CA GLU A 135 -20.60 7.52 10.16
C GLU A 135 -20.83 6.01 10.34
N ASN A 136 -20.68 5.22 9.26
CA ASN A 136 -20.80 3.77 9.33
C ASN A 136 -19.67 3.17 10.17
N THR A 137 -18.42 3.64 9.98
CA THR A 137 -17.29 3.21 10.84
C THR A 137 -17.48 3.68 12.27
N LEU A 138 -17.85 4.94 12.49
CA LEU A 138 -18.07 5.48 13.83
C LEU A 138 -19.14 4.71 14.61
N ALA A 139 -20.24 4.32 13.95
CA ALA A 139 -21.31 3.52 14.54
C ALA A 139 -20.92 2.07 14.83
N ALA A 140 -19.97 1.51 14.08
CA ALA A 140 -19.50 0.14 14.24
C ALA A 140 -18.49 -0.03 15.39
N ILE A 141 -17.82 1.05 15.83
CA ILE A 141 -16.82 1.02 16.91
C ILE A 141 -17.55 0.88 18.26
N ASN A 142 -17.21 -0.18 19.00
CA ASN A 142 -17.80 -0.52 20.30
C ASN A 142 -16.81 -1.31 21.18
N GLU A 143 -17.25 -1.84 22.33
CA GLU A 143 -16.44 -2.59 23.29
C GLU A 143 -15.82 -3.88 22.73
N ASP A 144 -16.36 -4.42 21.65
CA ASP A 144 -15.79 -5.58 20.94
C ASP A 144 -14.75 -5.20 19.89
N THR A 145 -14.50 -3.91 19.65
CA THR A 145 -13.53 -3.45 18.67
C THR A 145 -12.12 -3.46 19.26
N SER A 146 -11.18 -4.10 18.58
CA SER A 146 -9.75 -4.09 18.92
C SER A 146 -8.94 -3.24 17.94
N ILE A 147 -9.27 -3.31 16.65
CA ILE A 147 -8.55 -2.58 15.60
C ILE A 147 -9.54 -1.95 14.61
N VAL A 148 -9.26 -0.73 14.18
CA VAL A 148 -9.88 -0.08 13.01
C VAL A 148 -8.81 0.16 11.96
N VAL A 149 -9.09 -0.15 10.68
CA VAL A 149 -8.15 0.00 9.57
C VAL A 149 -8.66 1.03 8.58
N LEU A 150 -7.85 2.03 8.31
CA LEU A 150 -8.09 3.06 7.31
C LEU A 150 -6.96 3.01 6.27
N VAL A 151 -7.22 2.45 5.10
CA VAL A 151 -6.28 2.50 3.97
C VAL A 151 -6.48 3.84 3.25
N ASN A 152 -5.48 4.71 3.25
CA ASN A 152 -5.63 6.10 2.80
C ASN A 152 -4.43 6.59 1.96
N PRO A 153 -4.58 6.69 0.65
CA PRO A 153 -5.71 6.33 -0.23
C PRO A 153 -6.07 4.85 -0.24
N ASN A 154 -7.37 4.53 -0.32
CA ASN A 154 -7.84 3.15 -0.28
C ASN A 154 -7.60 2.42 -1.61
N MET A 155 -7.01 1.26 -1.57
CA MET A 155 -6.82 0.37 -2.71
C MET A 155 -7.83 -0.79 -2.64
N PRO A 156 -8.68 -1.02 -3.65
CA PRO A 156 -8.51 -0.62 -5.05
C PRO A 156 -9.35 0.58 -5.53
N VAL A 157 -10.20 1.18 -4.70
CA VAL A 157 -11.14 2.21 -5.14
C VAL A 157 -10.45 3.56 -5.39
N GLY A 158 -9.52 3.96 -4.51
CA GLY A 158 -8.72 5.17 -4.66
C GLY A 158 -9.25 6.39 -3.91
N ASN A 159 -10.34 6.27 -3.19
CA ASN A 159 -10.86 7.35 -2.35
C ASN A 159 -10.02 7.55 -1.08
N VAL A 160 -10.23 8.68 -0.44
CA VAL A 160 -9.49 9.14 0.74
C VAL A 160 -10.46 9.54 1.85
N TYR A 161 -9.97 9.48 3.08
CA TYR A 161 -10.66 10.04 4.24
C TYR A 161 -10.19 11.48 4.46
N ALA A 162 -11.10 12.39 4.80
CA ALA A 162 -10.72 13.71 5.29
C ALA A 162 -9.97 13.60 6.63
N LYS A 163 -9.07 14.52 6.91
CA LYS A 163 -8.25 14.49 8.14
C LYS A 163 -9.13 14.56 9.40
N GLU A 164 -10.21 15.31 9.35
CA GLU A 164 -11.20 15.45 10.42
C GLU A 164 -11.91 14.13 10.69
N ASP A 165 -12.23 13.37 9.65
CA ASP A 165 -12.87 12.05 9.75
C ASP A 165 -11.92 11.02 10.36
N ILE A 166 -10.66 11.02 9.94
CA ILE A 166 -9.63 10.17 10.54
C ILE A 166 -9.51 10.47 12.04
N LYS A 167 -9.45 11.75 12.41
CA LYS A 167 -9.36 12.18 13.80
C LYS A 167 -10.58 11.75 14.60
N ALA A 168 -11.78 11.92 14.08
CA ALA A 168 -13.01 11.47 14.73
C ALA A 168 -13.03 9.95 14.99
N ILE A 169 -12.54 9.16 14.01
CA ILE A 169 -12.40 7.70 14.17
C ILE A 169 -11.36 7.36 15.25
N VAL A 170 -10.22 8.05 15.27
CA VAL A 170 -9.16 7.85 16.27
C VAL A 170 -9.69 8.15 17.68
N GLU A 171 -10.39 9.26 17.86
CA GLU A 171 -10.99 9.65 19.14
C GLU A 171 -12.05 8.64 19.57
N LYS A 172 -12.93 8.23 18.66
CA LYS A 172 -13.95 7.23 18.94
C LYS A 172 -13.35 5.86 19.30
N ALA A 173 -12.34 5.41 18.58
CA ALA A 173 -11.64 4.16 18.88
C ALA A 173 -10.95 4.19 20.25
N LYS A 174 -10.40 5.35 20.63
CA LYS A 174 -9.75 5.55 21.93
C LYS A 174 -10.72 5.36 23.11
N GLU A 175 -11.99 5.73 22.97
CA GLU A 175 -13.02 5.50 24.01
C GLU A 175 -13.16 4.00 24.39
N PHE A 176 -12.86 3.10 23.44
CA PHE A 176 -12.96 1.65 23.59
C PHE A 176 -11.60 0.95 23.65
N ASN A 177 -10.50 1.68 23.83
CA ASN A 177 -9.11 1.18 23.79
C ASN A 177 -8.76 0.43 22.50
N ALA A 178 -9.37 0.80 21.38
CA ALA A 178 -9.09 0.23 20.08
C ALA A 178 -7.97 0.99 19.36
N LEU A 179 -7.08 0.24 18.66
CA LEU A 179 -6.03 0.79 17.83
C LEU A 179 -6.59 1.22 16.47
N VAL A 180 -6.06 2.32 15.92
CA VAL A 180 -6.33 2.73 14.53
C VAL A 180 -5.08 2.55 13.70
N ILE A 181 -5.16 1.72 12.66
CA ILE A 181 -4.11 1.57 11.64
C ILE A 181 -4.47 2.48 10.47
N ILE A 182 -3.58 3.39 10.12
CA ILE A 182 -3.71 4.26 8.95
C ILE A 182 -2.65 3.80 7.94
N ASP A 183 -3.10 3.13 6.88
CA ASP A 183 -2.19 2.61 5.86
C ASP A 183 -1.98 3.66 4.77
N GLU A 184 -0.82 4.31 4.82
CA GLU A 184 -0.37 5.34 3.89
C GLU A 184 0.55 4.77 2.79
N ALA A 185 0.31 3.53 2.32
CA ALA A 185 1.11 2.94 1.25
C ALA A 185 1.13 3.77 -0.04
N TYR A 186 0.12 4.61 -0.25
CA TYR A 186 -0.02 5.50 -1.40
C TYR A 186 0.15 7.00 -1.05
N TYR A 187 0.71 7.34 0.10
CA TYR A 187 0.88 8.71 0.60
C TYR A 187 1.47 9.68 -0.44
N TYR A 188 2.53 9.29 -1.13
CA TYR A 188 3.22 10.17 -2.08
C TYR A 188 2.41 10.53 -3.34
N PHE A 189 1.22 9.92 -3.53
CA PHE A 189 0.29 10.24 -4.62
C PHE A 189 -0.84 11.16 -4.15
N TYR A 190 -0.95 11.34 -2.82
CA TYR A 190 -1.94 12.17 -2.15
C TYR A 190 -1.29 12.93 -0.99
N ASP A 191 -1.43 14.26 -0.99
CA ASP A 191 -0.60 15.19 -0.22
C ASP A 191 -1.02 15.35 1.26
N GLN A 192 -1.77 14.40 1.84
CA GLN A 192 -2.14 14.44 3.25
C GLN A 192 -1.60 13.24 4.01
N THR A 193 -1.04 13.50 5.19
CA THR A 193 -0.53 12.48 6.11
C THR A 193 -1.18 12.57 7.48
N SER A 194 -1.22 11.43 8.14
CA SER A 194 -1.64 11.29 9.54
C SER A 194 -0.47 11.01 10.49
N VAL A 195 0.76 11.17 10.02
CA VAL A 195 1.98 10.93 10.83
C VAL A 195 2.03 11.84 12.06
N ASP A 196 1.50 13.06 11.98
CA ASP A 196 1.40 13.99 13.10
C ASP A 196 0.52 13.45 14.25
N LEU A 197 -0.48 12.64 13.95
CA LEU A 197 -1.38 12.07 14.97
C LEU A 197 -0.65 11.11 15.94
N VAL A 198 0.48 10.53 15.56
CA VAL A 198 1.24 9.66 16.46
C VAL A 198 1.86 10.39 17.65
N LYS A 199 1.94 11.75 17.58
CA LYS A 199 2.38 12.59 18.69
C LYS A 199 1.22 12.96 19.64
N GLU A 200 -0.01 12.92 19.14
CA GLU A 200 -1.20 13.36 19.88
C GLU A 200 -1.96 12.17 20.49
N TYR A 201 -1.90 11.01 19.84
CA TYR A 201 -2.69 9.83 20.18
C TYR A 201 -1.82 8.60 20.42
N ASP A 202 -2.11 7.87 21.48
CA ASP A 202 -1.44 6.62 21.86
C ASP A 202 -1.99 5.38 21.12
N ASN A 203 -3.14 5.51 20.47
CA ASN A 203 -3.82 4.45 19.74
C ASN A 203 -3.71 4.57 18.21
N VAL A 204 -2.68 5.23 17.69
CA VAL A 204 -2.46 5.39 16.23
C VAL A 204 -1.20 4.68 15.79
N VAL A 205 -1.30 3.94 14.69
CA VAL A 205 -0.19 3.37 13.92
C VAL A 205 -0.34 3.78 12.47
N VAL A 206 0.70 4.36 11.88
CA VAL A 206 0.77 4.66 10.45
C VAL A 206 1.71 3.66 9.77
N LEU A 207 1.29 3.12 8.61
CA LEU A 207 2.11 2.22 7.79
C LEU A 207 2.55 2.93 6.52
N ARG A 208 3.82 2.77 6.15
CA ARG A 208 4.37 3.26 4.89
C ARG A 208 5.20 2.21 4.17
N THR A 209 5.34 2.36 2.86
CA THR A 209 6.11 1.44 2.02
C THR A 209 7.03 2.19 1.07
N PHE A 210 8.17 1.60 0.79
CA PHE A 210 9.11 2.04 -0.26
C PHE A 210 8.81 1.38 -1.63
N SER A 211 7.75 0.57 -1.70
CA SER A 211 7.44 -0.24 -2.89
C SER A 211 6.69 0.51 -4.00
N LYS A 212 6.07 1.68 -3.70
CA LYS A 212 5.20 2.38 -4.65
C LYS A 212 5.93 3.56 -5.27
N MET A 213 5.68 4.81 -4.89
CA MET A 213 6.37 5.97 -5.44
C MET A 213 7.89 5.83 -5.34
N LEU A 214 8.41 5.39 -4.20
CA LEU A 214 9.86 5.24 -3.96
C LEU A 214 10.52 4.09 -4.74
N SER A 215 9.75 3.32 -5.51
CA SER A 215 10.17 2.46 -6.63
C SER A 215 11.14 1.30 -6.31
N ILE A 216 11.20 0.83 -5.05
CA ILE A 216 12.05 -0.32 -4.66
C ILE A 216 11.26 -1.53 -4.12
N PRO A 217 10.23 -2.02 -4.83
CA PRO A 217 9.40 -3.13 -4.33
C PRO A 217 10.19 -4.42 -4.08
N SER A 218 11.23 -4.69 -4.86
CA SER A 218 12.10 -5.87 -4.71
C SER A 218 12.96 -5.84 -3.45
N MET A 219 13.27 -4.65 -2.92
CA MET A 219 14.06 -4.50 -1.69
C MET A 219 13.25 -4.85 -0.44
N ARG A 220 11.92 -4.94 -0.54
CA ARG A 220 11.06 -5.28 0.59
C ARG A 220 11.31 -4.38 1.79
N VAL A 221 11.11 -3.07 1.64
CA VAL A 221 11.21 -2.11 2.76
C VAL A 221 9.86 -1.46 3.00
N GLY A 222 9.48 -1.38 4.27
CA GLY A 222 8.34 -0.63 4.79
C GLY A 222 8.68 -0.04 6.15
N ALA A 223 7.77 0.75 6.69
CA ALA A 223 7.92 1.36 8.01
C ALA A 223 6.61 1.28 8.78
N ILE A 224 6.72 1.07 10.08
CA ILE A 224 5.67 1.27 11.07
C ILE A 224 6.05 2.54 11.84
N ILE A 225 5.09 3.44 11.99
CA ILE A 225 5.26 4.73 12.64
C ILE A 225 4.19 4.83 13.73
N SER A 226 4.61 5.10 14.98
CA SER A 226 3.70 5.24 16.11
C SER A 226 4.40 5.96 17.26
N ASN A 227 3.74 6.09 18.40
CA ASN A 227 4.44 6.52 19.62
C ASN A 227 5.50 5.49 20.04
N ALA A 228 6.50 5.93 20.81
CA ALA A 228 7.65 5.11 21.19
C ALA A 228 7.27 3.83 21.97
N GLN A 229 6.20 3.87 22.74
CA GLN A 229 5.75 2.68 23.50
C GLN A 229 5.18 1.59 22.59
N ASN A 230 4.39 1.98 21.60
CA ASN A 230 3.84 1.05 20.61
C ASN A 230 4.95 0.45 19.74
N ILE A 231 5.91 1.26 19.29
CA ILE A 231 7.10 0.77 18.55
C ILE A 231 7.85 -0.26 19.36
N ARG A 232 8.12 0.02 20.64
CA ARG A 232 8.78 -0.94 21.52
C ARG A 232 8.03 -2.27 21.66
N TYR A 233 6.71 -2.25 21.76
CA TYR A 233 5.92 -3.50 21.79
C TYR A 233 6.05 -4.30 20.49
N MET A 234 6.01 -3.63 19.36
CA MET A 234 6.17 -4.29 18.05
C MET A 234 7.60 -4.80 17.83
N ASP A 235 8.63 -4.07 18.28
CA ASP A 235 10.03 -4.51 18.23
C ASP A 235 10.30 -5.73 19.12
N ASN A 236 9.57 -5.89 20.24
CA ASN A 236 9.65 -7.10 21.05
C ASN A 236 9.14 -8.34 20.31
N TYR A 237 8.25 -8.18 19.35
CA TYR A 237 7.72 -9.27 18.52
C TYR A 237 8.52 -9.45 17.22
N LYS A 238 9.07 -8.36 16.67
CA LYS A 238 9.81 -8.36 15.39
C LYS A 238 11.11 -9.17 15.54
N PRO A 239 11.39 -10.17 14.66
CA PRO A 239 12.70 -10.81 14.62
C PRO A 239 13.80 -9.80 14.27
N HIS A 240 15.02 -10.04 14.76
CA HIS A 240 16.18 -9.22 14.39
C HIS A 240 16.52 -9.36 12.90
N TYR A 241 17.10 -8.30 12.32
CA TYR A 241 17.65 -8.29 10.96
C TYR A 241 16.64 -8.61 9.85
N THR A 242 15.41 -8.16 9.98
CA THR A 242 14.34 -8.46 9.00
C THR A 242 14.46 -7.68 7.71
N VAL A 243 15.08 -6.51 7.73
CA VAL A 243 15.33 -5.70 6.54
C VAL A 243 16.73 -5.99 5.99
N ASN A 244 16.84 -6.26 4.70
CA ASN A 244 18.11 -6.56 4.08
C ASN A 244 19.01 -5.33 3.95
N SER A 245 20.35 -5.53 4.01
CA SER A 245 21.35 -4.45 4.02
C SER A 245 21.27 -3.55 2.78
N ILE A 246 21.01 -4.09 1.58
CA ILE A 246 20.88 -3.30 0.35
C ILE A 246 19.64 -2.40 0.42
N GLY A 247 18.53 -2.93 0.94
CA GLY A 247 17.31 -2.16 1.19
C GLY A 247 17.56 -0.98 2.14
N LEU A 248 18.36 -1.17 3.19
CA LEU A 248 18.74 -0.10 4.12
C LEU A 248 19.62 0.97 3.46
N LEU A 249 20.57 0.58 2.60
CA LEU A 249 21.33 1.56 1.79
C LEU A 249 20.42 2.39 0.87
N PHE A 250 19.41 1.75 0.28
CA PHE A 250 18.39 2.50 -0.50
C PHE A 250 17.58 3.45 0.38
N VAL A 251 17.19 3.06 1.60
CA VAL A 251 16.51 3.98 2.52
C VAL A 251 17.35 5.22 2.77
N GLU A 252 18.64 5.06 3.12
CA GLU A 252 19.54 6.19 3.33
C GLU A 252 19.68 7.07 2.09
N ALA A 253 19.93 6.46 0.92
CA ALA A 253 20.08 7.20 -0.33
C ALA A 253 18.81 7.97 -0.73
N ILE A 254 17.63 7.37 -0.52
CA ILE A 254 16.33 8.00 -0.77
C ILE A 254 16.12 9.19 0.18
N VAL A 255 16.41 9.03 1.47
CA VAL A 255 16.24 10.10 2.46
C VAL A 255 17.22 11.24 2.20
N ASP A 256 18.49 10.93 1.96
CA ASP A 256 19.54 11.93 1.71
C ASP A 256 19.30 12.75 0.42
N ASN A 257 18.51 12.21 -0.52
CA ASN A 257 18.20 12.85 -1.80
C ASN A 257 16.68 13.03 -2.02
N HIS A 258 15.90 13.07 -0.95
CA HIS A 258 14.44 13.00 -0.99
C HIS A 258 13.82 14.00 -1.98
N ASP A 259 14.14 15.28 -1.87
CA ASP A 259 13.51 16.33 -2.68
C ASP A 259 13.81 16.17 -4.17
N LYS A 260 15.08 15.85 -4.50
CA LYS A 260 15.49 15.59 -5.89
C LYS A 260 14.76 14.38 -6.47
N LEU A 261 14.73 13.28 -5.70
CA LEU A 261 14.08 12.04 -6.12
C LEU A 261 12.58 12.24 -6.32
N MET A 262 11.93 12.90 -5.36
CA MET A 262 10.49 13.15 -5.42
C MET A 262 10.11 14.09 -6.57
N ALA A 263 10.92 15.10 -6.86
CA ALA A 263 10.69 15.97 -8.01
C ALA A 263 10.70 15.19 -9.33
N GLU A 264 11.66 14.27 -9.51
CA GLU A 264 11.79 13.45 -10.71
C GLU A 264 10.64 12.41 -10.83
N LEU A 265 10.37 11.67 -9.77
CA LEU A 265 9.31 10.65 -9.77
C LEU A 265 7.91 11.24 -9.92
N ASN A 266 7.63 12.36 -9.24
CA ASN A 266 6.36 13.05 -9.35
C ASN A 266 6.14 13.63 -10.76
N ALA A 267 7.15 14.22 -11.37
CA ALA A 267 7.04 14.74 -12.74
C ALA A 267 6.65 13.63 -13.72
N SER A 268 7.33 12.49 -13.65
CA SER A 268 7.03 11.31 -14.49
C SER A 268 5.60 10.79 -14.25
N TYR A 269 5.20 10.66 -12.98
CA TYR A 269 3.86 10.19 -12.62
C TYR A 269 2.75 11.15 -13.09
N LEU A 270 2.91 12.45 -12.83
CA LEU A 270 1.91 13.46 -13.19
C LEU A 270 1.70 13.56 -14.69
N GLU A 271 2.77 13.50 -15.49
CA GLU A 271 2.67 13.46 -16.95
C GLU A 271 1.85 12.26 -17.44
N GLY A 272 2.10 11.07 -16.86
CA GLY A 272 1.35 9.87 -17.17
C GLY A 272 -0.11 9.94 -16.72
N LYS A 273 -0.36 10.48 -15.51
CA LYS A 273 -1.72 10.67 -14.96
C LYS A 273 -2.56 11.60 -15.82
N GLU A 274 -2.02 12.77 -16.17
CA GLU A 274 -2.70 13.74 -17.03
C GLU A 274 -3.05 13.13 -18.40
N TYR A 275 -2.06 12.48 -19.04
CA TYR A 275 -2.28 11.85 -20.32
C TYR A 275 -3.38 10.80 -20.28
N ILE A 276 -3.28 9.83 -19.35
CA ILE A 276 -4.20 8.68 -19.35
C ILE A 276 -5.62 9.08 -19.00
N LEU A 277 -5.81 9.95 -18.02
CA LEU A 277 -7.15 10.40 -17.62
C LEU A 277 -7.82 11.17 -18.75
N LYS A 278 -7.07 12.05 -19.43
CA LYS A 278 -7.57 12.76 -20.61
C LYS A 278 -7.90 11.80 -21.76
N ALA A 279 -7.01 10.86 -22.08
CA ALA A 279 -7.22 9.92 -23.18
C ALA A 279 -8.43 8.98 -22.94
N LEU A 280 -8.63 8.51 -21.71
CA LEU A 280 -9.80 7.72 -21.33
C LEU A 280 -11.09 8.54 -21.49
N ALA A 281 -11.11 9.79 -21.00
CA ALA A 281 -12.27 10.68 -21.09
C ALA A 281 -12.60 11.03 -22.57
N ASP A 282 -11.60 11.42 -23.37
CA ASP A 282 -11.78 11.75 -24.79
C ASP A 282 -12.34 10.58 -25.60
N ASN A 283 -12.05 9.35 -25.18
CA ASN A 283 -12.56 8.13 -25.79
C ASN A 283 -13.80 7.57 -25.08
N GLY A 284 -14.40 8.28 -24.14
CA GLY A 284 -15.66 7.95 -23.50
C GLY A 284 -15.62 6.69 -22.62
N TYR A 285 -14.49 6.39 -21.97
CA TYR A 285 -14.39 5.37 -20.94
C TYR A 285 -14.85 5.91 -19.59
N GLU A 286 -15.68 5.14 -18.89
CA GLU A 286 -16.07 5.41 -17.50
C GLU A 286 -14.90 5.07 -16.57
N THR A 287 -14.56 5.98 -15.65
CA THR A 287 -13.48 5.79 -14.67
C THR A 287 -13.95 6.16 -13.27
N LEU A 288 -13.35 5.53 -12.24
CA LEU A 288 -13.52 5.95 -10.85
C LEU A 288 -12.44 6.98 -10.50
N PRO A 289 -12.81 8.07 -9.80
CA PRO A 289 -11.84 8.99 -9.22
C PRO A 289 -10.86 8.26 -8.30
N SER A 290 -9.56 8.58 -8.38
CA SER A 290 -8.55 7.93 -7.56
C SER A 290 -7.43 8.90 -7.17
N GLU A 291 -7.11 8.91 -5.88
CA GLU A 291 -5.94 9.59 -5.31
C GLU A 291 -4.73 8.65 -5.15
N GLY A 292 -4.86 7.39 -5.58
CA GLY A 292 -3.73 6.45 -5.66
C GLY A 292 -3.02 6.49 -7.02
N CYS A 293 -2.00 5.64 -7.17
CA CYS A 293 -1.28 5.46 -8.45
C CYS A 293 -1.99 4.52 -9.43
N TYR A 294 -3.29 4.48 -9.42
CA TYR A 294 -4.09 3.60 -10.29
C TYR A 294 -5.42 4.26 -10.61
N VAL A 295 -6.04 3.78 -11.69
CA VAL A 295 -7.39 4.16 -12.08
C VAL A 295 -8.20 2.90 -12.39
N CYS A 296 -9.47 2.88 -11.95
CA CYS A 296 -10.42 1.86 -12.34
C CYS A 296 -11.14 2.31 -13.60
N ILE A 297 -11.21 1.42 -14.60
CA ILE A 297 -11.73 1.68 -15.95
C ILE A 297 -12.81 0.65 -16.26
N LYS A 298 -13.96 1.06 -16.77
CA LYS A 298 -15.00 0.16 -17.23
C LYS A 298 -14.84 -0.07 -18.74
N PRO A 299 -14.63 -1.32 -19.19
CA PRO A 299 -14.60 -1.66 -20.61
C PRO A 299 -15.94 -1.33 -21.30
N LYS A 300 -15.92 -1.05 -22.60
CA LYS A 300 -17.10 -0.62 -23.36
C LYS A 300 -17.80 -1.77 -24.07
N TYR A 301 -17.04 -2.67 -24.68
CA TYR A 301 -17.59 -3.70 -25.57
C TYR A 301 -17.29 -5.13 -25.08
N LYS A 302 -16.18 -5.33 -24.38
CA LYS A 302 -15.76 -6.63 -23.88
C LYS A 302 -15.82 -6.69 -22.36
N THR A 303 -15.80 -7.88 -21.80
CA THR A 303 -15.69 -8.06 -20.35
C THR A 303 -14.28 -7.64 -19.85
N SER A 304 -14.19 -7.25 -18.60
CA SER A 304 -12.88 -6.92 -17.98
C SER A 304 -11.89 -8.09 -18.04
N ARG A 305 -12.39 -9.32 -18.03
CA ARG A 305 -11.55 -10.51 -18.15
C ARG A 305 -10.97 -10.65 -19.56
N GLU A 306 -11.81 -10.54 -20.60
CA GLU A 306 -11.35 -10.60 -21.99
C GLU A 306 -10.32 -9.51 -22.30
N ILE A 307 -10.55 -8.27 -21.83
CA ILE A 307 -9.59 -7.17 -21.99
C ILE A 307 -8.27 -7.48 -21.29
N THR A 308 -8.31 -8.02 -20.07
CA THR A 308 -7.09 -8.38 -19.34
C THR A 308 -6.28 -9.43 -20.09
N ASP A 309 -6.93 -10.47 -20.59
CA ASP A 309 -6.27 -11.55 -21.33
C ASP A 309 -5.68 -11.03 -22.66
N LEU A 310 -6.43 -10.21 -23.42
CA LEU A 310 -5.95 -9.59 -24.66
C LEU A 310 -4.80 -8.60 -24.44
N LEU A 311 -4.81 -7.83 -23.35
CA LEU A 311 -3.69 -6.95 -23.00
C LEU A 311 -2.44 -7.78 -22.67
N GLN A 312 -2.58 -8.88 -21.95
CA GLN A 312 -1.47 -9.78 -21.65
C GLN A 312 -0.87 -10.38 -22.92
N GLU A 313 -1.68 -10.80 -23.88
CA GLU A 313 -1.23 -11.26 -25.20
C GLU A 313 -0.45 -10.18 -25.97
N ASN A 314 -0.75 -8.90 -25.71
CA ASN A 314 -0.05 -7.74 -26.29
C ASN A 314 1.09 -7.21 -25.38
N GLY A 315 1.54 -7.98 -24.40
CA GLY A 315 2.69 -7.64 -23.55
C GLY A 315 2.40 -6.65 -22.42
N ILE A 316 1.15 -6.45 -22.02
CA ILE A 316 0.75 -5.51 -20.96
C ILE A 316 0.00 -6.26 -19.86
N LEU A 317 0.46 -6.14 -18.61
CA LEU A 317 -0.24 -6.68 -17.45
C LEU A 317 -1.06 -5.60 -16.75
N ILE A 318 -2.35 -5.87 -16.56
CA ILE A 318 -3.25 -5.09 -15.69
C ILE A 318 -4.05 -6.04 -14.80
N LEU A 319 -4.84 -5.52 -13.87
CA LEU A 319 -5.75 -6.34 -13.07
C LEU A 319 -7.19 -6.24 -13.53
N CYS A 320 -7.84 -7.40 -13.63
CA CYS A 320 -9.29 -7.50 -13.62
C CYS A 320 -9.80 -7.26 -12.19
N GLY A 321 -10.77 -6.37 -12.03
CA GLY A 321 -11.35 -6.04 -10.74
C GLY A 321 -12.01 -7.25 -10.07
N LYS A 322 -11.85 -7.34 -8.75
CA LYS A 322 -12.44 -8.37 -7.87
C LYS A 322 -13.19 -7.69 -6.74
N GLN A 323 -14.01 -8.45 -6.01
CA GLN A 323 -14.66 -8.00 -4.76
C GLN A 323 -15.20 -6.54 -4.84
N GLY A 324 -16.44 -6.40 -5.33
CA GLY A 324 -17.09 -5.10 -5.47
C GLY A 324 -16.70 -4.27 -6.70
N LEU A 325 -15.58 -4.59 -7.36
CA LEU A 325 -15.15 -4.00 -8.63
C LEU A 325 -15.27 -4.97 -9.82
N THR A 326 -16.13 -5.97 -9.72
CA THR A 326 -16.41 -6.90 -10.84
C THR A 326 -16.85 -6.13 -12.07
N GLY A 327 -16.23 -6.43 -13.21
CA GLY A 327 -16.48 -5.70 -14.46
C GLY A 327 -15.61 -4.48 -14.69
N TRP A 328 -14.81 -4.06 -13.70
CA TRP A 328 -13.82 -3.00 -13.85
C TRP A 328 -12.44 -3.57 -14.15
N LEU A 329 -11.59 -2.78 -14.78
CA LEU A 329 -10.16 -2.97 -14.89
C LEU A 329 -9.47 -2.06 -13.87
N ARG A 330 -8.33 -2.47 -13.30
CA ARG A 330 -7.47 -1.58 -12.54
C ARG A 330 -6.13 -1.43 -13.25
N LEU A 331 -5.85 -0.22 -13.69
CA LEU A 331 -4.63 0.18 -14.38
C LEU A 331 -3.72 0.92 -13.40
N THR A 332 -2.48 0.49 -13.24
CA THR A 332 -1.44 1.29 -12.59
C THR A 332 -1.05 2.46 -13.50
N ILE A 333 -1.05 3.67 -12.96
CA ILE A 333 -0.57 4.87 -13.64
C ILE A 333 0.96 4.91 -13.55
N ALA A 334 1.62 5.06 -14.68
CA ALA A 334 3.07 5.10 -14.82
C ALA A 334 3.48 6.20 -15.81
N HIS A 335 4.75 6.28 -16.17
CA HIS A 335 5.26 7.24 -17.13
C HIS A 335 4.44 7.23 -18.43
N LYS A 336 4.27 8.38 -19.05
CA LYS A 336 3.41 8.63 -20.21
C LYS A 336 3.60 7.62 -21.35
N GLN A 337 4.84 7.22 -21.65
CA GLN A 337 5.12 6.22 -22.71
C GLN A 337 4.35 4.90 -22.51
N TYR A 338 4.20 4.44 -21.26
CA TYR A 338 3.43 3.23 -20.95
C TYR A 338 1.92 3.46 -21.04
N MET A 339 1.49 4.66 -20.67
CA MET A 339 0.08 5.05 -20.77
C MET A 339 -0.36 5.20 -22.22
N GLU A 340 0.50 5.74 -23.09
CA GLU A 340 0.30 5.80 -24.55
C GLU A 340 0.17 4.39 -25.13
N LYS A 341 1.10 3.49 -24.78
CA LYS A 341 1.07 2.10 -25.26
C LYS A 341 -0.16 1.34 -24.79
N PHE A 342 -0.55 1.53 -23.52
CA PHE A 342 -1.78 0.96 -22.97
C PHE A 342 -3.00 1.46 -23.75
N MET A 343 -3.14 2.78 -23.94
CA MET A 343 -4.29 3.38 -24.58
C MET A 343 -4.42 2.96 -26.05
N GLU A 344 -3.30 2.98 -26.80
CA GLU A 344 -3.24 2.48 -28.16
C GLU A 344 -3.75 1.04 -28.28
N THR A 345 -3.29 0.17 -27.35
CA THR A 345 -3.68 -1.24 -27.32
C THR A 345 -5.14 -1.40 -26.92
N LEU A 346 -5.61 -0.69 -25.88
CA LEU A 346 -7.00 -0.74 -25.41
C LEU A 346 -7.97 -0.37 -26.54
N LEU A 347 -7.71 0.72 -27.27
CA LEU A 347 -8.56 1.15 -28.39
C LEU A 347 -8.57 0.16 -29.55
N LYS A 348 -7.53 -0.64 -29.69
CA LYS A 348 -7.46 -1.69 -30.73
C LYS A 348 -8.28 -2.93 -30.36
N ILE A 349 -8.31 -3.31 -29.08
CA ILE A 349 -8.91 -4.58 -28.62
C ILE A 349 -10.35 -4.41 -28.10
N ASP A 350 -10.70 -3.27 -27.50
CA ASP A 350 -12.05 -3.01 -26.95
C ASP A 350 -12.95 -2.37 -28.02
N LYS A 351 -13.34 -3.18 -28.99
CA LYS A 351 -14.21 -2.83 -30.13
C LYS A 351 -15.40 -3.76 -30.20
N GLU A 352 -16.46 -3.31 -30.92
CA GLU A 352 -17.63 -4.13 -31.29
C GLU A 352 -17.25 -5.43 -32.02
#